data_1c7bd1fb67c1354d5b356b45ff7801e3
#
_entry.id   1c7bd1fb67c1354d5b356b45ff7801e3
#
_cell.length_a   1.000
_cell.length_b   1.000
_cell.length_c   1.000
_cell.angle_alpha   90.00
_cell.angle_beta   90.00
_cell.angle_gamma   90.00
#
_symmetry.space_group_name_H-M   'P 1'
#
loop_
_entity.id
_entity.type
_entity.pdbx_description
1 polymer ?
#
loop_
_entity_poly.entity_id
_entity_poly.type
_entity_poly.pdbx_seq_one_letter_code
_entity_poly.pdbx_strand_id
1 'polypeptide(L)'
;MKVYKAINAVQAELSSVGITKDRRNMQGSGYNFRGIDDVYNAIAPLLAKHSLCILPRVLARECIERISKSGGALFYVTVEVEFDFVSADDGSKHTVKTFGEAMDSGDKATNKAMSAAYKYAAFQAFSIPTESDNDADAHTHSVSASRPAPQIDAGMMADHIAAIDASANKEELQAAYKAAYEACNGDQTWIAKVIKAKTNRIAKAKEKA
;
A
#
# COMPACT_ATOMS: atom_id res chain seq x y z
N MET A 1 -33.97 7.33 -18.94
CA MET A 1 -32.95 6.98 -17.94
C MET A 1 -32.73 8.19 -17.06
N LYS A 2 -33.25 8.13 -15.83
CA LYS A 2 -33.13 9.25 -14.88
C LYS A 2 -31.77 9.31 -14.18
N VAL A 3 -31.00 8.21 -14.21
CA VAL A 3 -29.68 8.16 -13.56
C VAL A 3 -28.74 9.28 -14.01
N TYR A 4 -28.67 9.57 -15.32
CA TYR A 4 -27.81 10.64 -15.81
C TYR A 4 -28.29 12.04 -15.41
N LYS A 5 -29.60 12.24 -15.24
CA LYS A 5 -30.13 13.48 -14.70
C LYS A 5 -29.72 13.65 -13.24
N ALA A 6 -29.81 12.59 -12.44
CA ALA A 6 -29.42 12.59 -11.05
C ALA A 6 -27.90 12.82 -10.88
N ILE A 7 -27.07 12.12 -11.67
CA ILE A 7 -25.61 12.34 -11.68
C ILE A 7 -25.27 13.79 -12.04
N ASN A 8 -25.85 14.32 -13.10
CA ASN A 8 -25.62 15.72 -13.53
C ASN A 8 -26.07 16.73 -12.47
N ALA A 9 -27.18 16.48 -11.78
CA ALA A 9 -27.64 17.37 -10.71
C ALA A 9 -26.67 17.40 -9.51
N VAL A 10 -26.14 16.23 -9.12
CA VAL A 10 -25.09 16.13 -8.08
C VAL A 10 -23.81 16.85 -8.53
N GLN A 11 -23.38 16.65 -9.80
CA GLN A 11 -22.23 17.35 -10.37
C GLN A 11 -22.40 18.87 -10.30
N ALA A 12 -23.57 19.38 -10.68
CA ALA A 12 -23.85 20.82 -10.69
C ALA A 12 -23.71 21.45 -9.30
N GLU A 13 -24.18 20.77 -8.26
CA GLU A 13 -24.04 21.26 -6.88
C GLU A 13 -22.59 21.17 -6.38
N LEU A 14 -21.90 20.05 -6.64
CA LEU A 14 -20.50 19.89 -6.23
C LEU A 14 -19.55 20.82 -6.98
N SER A 15 -19.85 21.20 -8.22
CA SER A 15 -19.00 22.10 -9.00
C SER A 15 -18.85 23.49 -8.39
N SER A 16 -19.86 23.95 -7.63
CA SER A 16 -19.87 25.26 -6.99
C SER A 16 -19.21 25.30 -5.61
N VAL A 17 -19.20 24.17 -4.90
CA VAL A 17 -18.73 24.09 -3.51
C VAL A 17 -17.42 23.32 -3.42
N GLY A 18 -17.23 22.28 -4.22
CA GLY A 18 -16.10 21.35 -4.13
C GLY A 18 -16.11 20.55 -2.82
N ILE A 19 -15.01 19.90 -2.54
CA ILE A 19 -14.73 19.26 -1.23
C ILE A 19 -13.34 19.72 -0.79
N THR A 20 -13.25 20.43 0.32
CA THR A 20 -12.01 21.04 0.82
C THR A 20 -11.02 19.98 1.32
N LYS A 21 -9.72 20.31 1.31
CA LYS A 21 -8.64 19.49 1.86
C LYS A 21 -8.25 19.96 3.25
N ASP A 22 -9.14 19.79 4.21
CA ASP A 22 -8.97 20.34 5.56
C ASP A 22 -8.16 19.42 6.50
N ARG A 23 -7.87 18.19 6.06
CA ARG A 23 -7.05 17.25 6.83
C ARG A 23 -5.60 17.32 6.37
N ARG A 24 -4.67 17.30 7.34
CA ARG A 24 -3.23 17.31 7.08
C ARG A 24 -2.57 16.01 7.51
N ASN A 25 -1.86 15.37 6.61
CA ASN A 25 -0.94 14.29 6.95
C ASN A 25 0.38 14.92 7.44
N MET A 26 0.82 14.56 8.64
CA MET A 26 2.04 15.09 9.25
C MET A 26 3.27 14.24 8.98
N GLN A 27 3.14 13.14 8.23
CA GLN A 27 4.26 12.27 7.89
C GLN A 27 5.06 12.84 6.70
N GLY A 28 6.37 12.75 6.77
CA GLY A 28 7.26 13.29 5.74
C GLY A 28 7.18 14.81 5.64
N SER A 29 7.10 15.35 4.42
CA SER A 29 6.93 16.79 4.16
C SER A 29 5.54 17.33 4.52
N GLY A 30 4.62 16.45 4.82
CA GLY A 30 3.22 16.77 5.06
C GLY A 30 2.46 17.16 3.79
N TYR A 31 1.19 16.78 3.71
CA TYR A 31 0.29 17.21 2.64
C TYR A 31 -1.15 17.27 3.11
N ASN A 32 -1.93 18.15 2.50
CA ASN A 32 -3.37 18.26 2.76
C ASN A 32 -4.12 17.21 1.96
N PHE A 33 -5.14 16.60 2.56
CA PHE A 33 -5.95 15.58 1.91
C PHE A 33 -7.42 15.63 2.32
N ARG A 34 -8.29 14.98 1.55
CA ARG A 34 -9.69 14.73 1.87
C ARG A 34 -9.80 13.32 2.44
N GLY A 35 -10.35 13.19 3.64
CA GLY A 35 -10.71 11.89 4.20
C GLY A 35 -11.92 11.28 3.51
N ILE A 36 -12.18 9.99 3.75
CA ILE A 36 -13.39 9.34 3.26
C ILE A 36 -14.64 9.97 3.88
N ASP A 37 -14.58 10.37 5.14
CA ASP A 37 -15.71 10.99 5.84
C ASP A 37 -16.09 12.33 5.21
N ASP A 38 -15.10 13.11 4.76
CA ASP A 38 -15.34 14.41 4.11
C ASP A 38 -16.10 14.21 2.80
N VAL A 39 -15.76 13.15 2.06
CA VAL A 39 -16.45 12.77 0.83
C VAL A 39 -17.87 12.30 1.11
N TYR A 40 -18.08 11.40 2.08
CA TYR A 40 -19.42 10.96 2.46
C TYR A 40 -20.30 12.10 2.95
N ASN A 41 -19.78 12.97 3.82
CA ASN A 41 -20.53 14.09 4.36
C ASN A 41 -20.94 15.11 3.29
N ALA A 42 -20.10 15.32 2.28
CA ALA A 42 -20.43 16.20 1.17
C ALA A 42 -21.45 15.58 0.20
N ILE A 43 -21.34 14.28 -0.09
CA ILE A 43 -22.14 13.63 -1.13
C ILE A 43 -23.47 13.11 -0.60
N ALA A 44 -23.54 12.57 0.63
CA ALA A 44 -24.75 11.92 1.14
C ALA A 44 -26.02 12.77 1.07
N PRO A 45 -26.01 14.09 1.46
CA PRO A 45 -27.20 14.92 1.34
C PRO A 45 -27.62 15.14 -0.13
N LEU A 46 -26.66 15.21 -1.06
CA LEU A 46 -26.93 15.38 -2.48
C LEU A 46 -27.50 14.11 -3.12
N LEU A 47 -27.00 12.95 -2.73
CA LEU A 47 -27.54 11.65 -3.17
C LEU A 47 -28.99 11.52 -2.74
N ALA A 48 -29.32 11.81 -1.49
CA ALA A 48 -30.68 11.78 -0.99
C ALA A 48 -31.58 12.79 -1.72
N LYS A 49 -31.12 14.02 -1.94
CA LYS A 49 -31.85 15.09 -2.63
C LYS A 49 -32.21 14.73 -4.07
N HIS A 50 -31.30 14.04 -4.78
CA HIS A 50 -31.45 13.72 -6.19
C HIS A 50 -31.86 12.27 -6.45
N SER A 51 -32.34 11.54 -5.44
CA SER A 51 -32.81 10.14 -5.55
C SER A 51 -31.77 9.25 -6.22
N LEU A 52 -30.48 9.41 -5.88
CA LEU A 52 -29.37 8.65 -6.42
C LEU A 52 -28.74 7.76 -5.34
N CYS A 53 -28.55 6.49 -5.63
CA CYS A 53 -27.85 5.55 -4.77
C CYS A 53 -26.50 5.15 -5.39
N ILE A 54 -25.49 4.96 -4.57
CA ILE A 54 -24.18 4.39 -4.98
C ILE A 54 -24.01 3.06 -4.24
N LEU A 55 -24.02 1.95 -4.99
CA LEU A 55 -24.00 0.59 -4.45
C LEU A 55 -22.71 -0.11 -4.87
N PRO A 56 -21.78 -0.38 -3.92
CA PRO A 56 -20.51 -1.02 -4.23
C PRO A 56 -20.64 -2.53 -4.43
N ARG A 57 -19.79 -3.08 -5.31
CA ARG A 57 -19.58 -4.51 -5.51
C ARG A 57 -18.08 -4.78 -5.66
N VAL A 58 -17.46 -5.41 -4.67
CA VAL A 58 -16.06 -5.81 -4.72
C VAL A 58 -15.94 -7.03 -5.65
N LEU A 59 -15.14 -6.90 -6.71
CA LEU A 59 -14.91 -7.96 -7.70
C LEU A 59 -13.68 -8.79 -7.35
N ALA A 60 -12.60 -8.14 -6.91
CA ALA A 60 -11.37 -8.80 -6.55
C ALA A 60 -10.66 -8.08 -5.40
N ARG A 61 -9.89 -8.83 -4.64
CA ARG A 61 -9.00 -8.34 -3.61
C ARG A 61 -7.69 -9.11 -3.64
N GLU A 62 -6.60 -8.40 -3.79
CA GLU A 62 -5.25 -8.91 -3.64
C GLU A 62 -4.63 -8.35 -2.37
N CYS A 63 -3.85 -9.18 -1.65
CA CYS A 63 -3.12 -8.76 -0.47
C CYS A 63 -1.72 -9.33 -0.52
N ILE A 64 -0.72 -8.45 -0.58
CA ILE A 64 0.69 -8.81 -0.59
C ILE A 64 1.29 -8.40 0.75
N GLU A 65 1.78 -9.35 1.52
CA GLU A 65 2.55 -9.09 2.73
C GLU A 65 4.00 -8.80 2.38
N ARG A 66 4.55 -7.74 2.98
CA ARG A 66 5.98 -7.36 2.92
C ARG A 66 6.51 -7.11 4.31
N ILE A 67 7.81 -7.20 4.46
CA ILE A 67 8.48 -6.89 5.73
C ILE A 67 9.04 -5.47 5.63
N SER A 68 8.75 -4.64 6.63
CA SER A 68 9.30 -3.29 6.76
C SER A 68 10.80 -3.34 7.10
N LYS A 69 11.49 -2.21 6.95
CA LYS A 69 12.91 -2.09 7.35
C LYS A 69 13.16 -2.40 8.83
N SER A 70 12.15 -2.21 9.68
CA SER A 70 12.19 -2.52 11.11
C SER A 70 11.75 -3.94 11.46
N GLY A 71 11.43 -4.80 10.47
CA GLY A 71 11.03 -6.20 10.67
C GLY A 71 9.53 -6.40 10.91
N GLY A 72 8.71 -5.37 10.89
CA GLY A 72 7.25 -5.48 11.03
C GLY A 72 6.55 -5.84 9.72
N ALA A 73 5.41 -6.52 9.80
CA ALA A 73 4.58 -6.82 8.64
C ALA A 73 3.94 -5.55 8.04
N LEU A 74 3.87 -5.48 6.72
CA LEU A 74 3.16 -4.48 5.94
C LEU A 74 2.25 -5.17 4.94
N PHE A 75 0.97 -4.84 4.96
CA PHE A 75 -0.03 -5.39 4.06
C PHE A 75 -0.36 -4.39 2.96
N TYR A 76 -0.01 -4.72 1.72
CA TYR A 76 -0.39 -3.97 0.53
C TYR A 76 -1.64 -4.60 -0.05
N VAL A 77 -2.73 -3.86 -0.04
CA VAL A 77 -4.02 -4.35 -0.51
C VAL A 77 -4.45 -3.55 -1.72
N THR A 78 -4.80 -4.26 -2.80
CA THR A 78 -5.49 -3.73 -3.97
C THR A 78 -6.88 -4.33 -4.05
N VAL A 79 -7.89 -3.52 -4.26
CA VAL A 79 -9.26 -3.94 -4.51
C VAL A 79 -9.73 -3.45 -5.86
N GLU A 80 -10.44 -4.30 -6.59
CA GLU A 80 -11.20 -3.96 -7.79
C GLU A 80 -12.66 -3.85 -7.41
N VAL A 81 -13.28 -2.69 -7.66
CA VAL A 81 -14.64 -2.41 -7.21
C VAL A 81 -15.46 -1.77 -8.32
N GLU A 82 -16.66 -2.28 -8.53
CA GLU A 82 -17.70 -1.62 -9.28
C GLU A 82 -18.66 -0.88 -8.34
N PHE A 83 -19.13 0.27 -8.82
CA PHE A 83 -20.12 1.09 -8.13
C PHE A 83 -21.30 1.31 -9.08
N ASP A 84 -22.45 0.76 -8.73
CA ASP A 84 -23.71 1.02 -9.47
C ASP A 84 -24.30 2.34 -8.94
N PHE A 85 -24.35 3.35 -9.79
CA PHE A 85 -25.08 4.59 -9.59
C PHE A 85 -26.53 4.34 -10.06
N VAL A 86 -27.47 4.26 -9.13
CA VAL A 86 -28.84 3.86 -9.41
C VAL A 86 -29.79 5.01 -9.11
N SER A 87 -30.60 5.41 -10.09
CA SER A 87 -31.73 6.31 -9.83
C SER A 87 -32.85 5.55 -9.10
N ALA A 88 -33.21 6.01 -7.91
CA ALA A 88 -34.30 5.44 -7.15
C ALA A 88 -35.68 5.67 -7.81
N ASP A 89 -35.79 6.63 -8.73
CA ASP A 89 -37.04 6.97 -9.40
C ASP A 89 -37.46 5.96 -10.48
N ASP A 90 -36.49 5.39 -11.22
CA ASP A 90 -36.79 4.50 -12.35
C ASP A 90 -35.91 3.25 -12.43
N GLY A 91 -35.00 3.05 -11.43
CA GLY A 91 -34.10 1.92 -11.39
C GLY A 91 -33.02 1.92 -12.47
N SER A 92 -32.96 2.96 -13.31
CA SER A 92 -31.90 3.08 -14.29
C SER A 92 -30.54 3.24 -13.59
N LYS A 93 -29.50 2.60 -14.16
CA LYS A 93 -28.18 2.60 -13.55
C LYS A 93 -27.06 2.87 -14.53
N HIS A 94 -25.95 3.36 -13.99
CA HIS A 94 -24.64 3.49 -14.64
C HIS A 94 -23.60 2.89 -13.72
N THR A 95 -22.74 2.02 -14.24
CA THR A 95 -21.69 1.37 -13.44
C THR A 95 -20.34 2.05 -13.69
N VAL A 96 -19.67 2.42 -12.62
CA VAL A 96 -18.29 2.93 -12.62
C VAL A 96 -17.41 1.87 -11.96
N LYS A 97 -16.26 1.56 -12.60
CA LYS A 97 -15.27 0.64 -12.06
C LYS A 97 -14.00 1.39 -11.70
N THR A 98 -13.49 1.14 -10.49
CA THR A 98 -12.23 1.71 -10.02
C THR A 98 -11.40 0.69 -9.25
N PHE A 99 -10.14 1.04 -9.05
CA PHE A 99 -9.23 0.32 -8.17
C PHE A 99 -8.95 1.17 -6.92
N GLY A 100 -8.76 0.50 -5.80
CA GLY A 100 -8.32 1.13 -4.56
C GLY A 100 -7.10 0.42 -4.04
N GLU A 101 -6.09 1.18 -3.65
CA GLU A 101 -4.84 0.65 -3.11
C GLU A 101 -4.55 1.28 -1.76
N ALA A 102 -4.07 0.47 -0.83
CA ALA A 102 -3.63 0.94 0.46
C ALA A 102 -2.59 0.02 1.08
N MET A 103 -1.75 0.62 1.91
CA MET A 103 -0.82 -0.09 2.78
C MET A 103 -1.19 0.17 4.24
N ASP A 104 -1.09 -0.87 5.06
CA ASP A 104 -1.24 -0.77 6.51
C ASP A 104 -0.36 -1.82 7.20
N SER A 105 0.07 -1.53 8.42
CA SER A 105 0.82 -2.47 9.27
C SER A 105 -0.07 -3.36 10.14
N GLY A 106 -1.40 -3.27 10.00
CA GLY A 106 -2.38 -3.98 10.81
C GLY A 106 -3.62 -4.40 10.01
N ASP A 107 -4.77 -4.36 10.64
CA ASP A 107 -6.05 -4.90 10.15
C ASP A 107 -6.83 -3.97 9.21
N LYS A 108 -6.32 -2.76 8.90
CA LYS A 108 -7.09 -1.71 8.21
C LYS A 108 -6.77 -1.56 6.73
N ALA A 109 -5.81 -2.32 6.17
CA ALA A 109 -5.38 -2.17 4.78
C ALA A 109 -6.56 -2.31 3.79
N THR A 110 -7.41 -3.33 3.97
CA THR A 110 -8.60 -3.53 3.11
C THR A 110 -9.59 -2.37 3.20
N ASN A 111 -9.89 -1.90 4.41
CA ASN A 111 -10.82 -0.78 4.60
C ASN A 111 -10.30 0.51 3.97
N LYS A 112 -9.00 0.77 4.09
CA LYS A 112 -8.34 1.91 3.43
C LYS A 112 -8.40 1.79 1.91
N ALA A 113 -8.15 0.61 1.35
CA ALA A 113 -8.24 0.36 -0.09
C ALA A 113 -9.68 0.57 -0.61
N MET A 114 -10.69 0.06 0.09
CA MET A 114 -12.10 0.29 -0.26
C MET A 114 -12.49 1.77 -0.18
N SER A 115 -12.00 2.51 0.81
CA SER A 115 -12.21 3.95 0.93
C SER A 115 -11.56 4.71 -0.22
N ALA A 116 -10.38 4.30 -0.66
CA ALA A 116 -9.71 4.86 -1.84
C ALA A 116 -10.54 4.61 -3.11
N ALA A 117 -10.99 3.37 -3.35
CA ALA A 117 -11.82 3.03 -4.50
C ALA A 117 -13.09 3.88 -4.57
N TYR A 118 -13.82 4.03 -3.45
CA TYR A 118 -15.03 4.86 -3.39
C TYR A 118 -14.75 6.33 -3.70
N LYS A 119 -13.70 6.92 -3.10
CA LYS A 119 -13.31 8.31 -3.36
C LYS A 119 -13.05 8.55 -4.84
N TYR A 120 -12.28 7.69 -5.48
CA TYR A 120 -11.99 7.83 -6.90
C TYR A 120 -13.22 7.61 -7.77
N ALA A 121 -14.09 6.68 -7.45
CA ALA A 121 -15.36 6.52 -8.16
C ALA A 121 -16.20 7.81 -8.09
N ALA A 122 -16.33 8.41 -6.90
CA ALA A 122 -17.09 9.64 -6.71
C ALA A 122 -16.43 10.84 -7.43
N PHE A 123 -15.11 11.01 -7.31
CA PHE A 123 -14.39 12.10 -7.96
C PHE A 123 -14.50 12.06 -9.48
N GLN A 124 -14.36 10.88 -10.06
CA GLN A 124 -14.48 10.69 -11.51
C GLN A 124 -15.93 10.83 -12.00
N ALA A 125 -16.88 10.19 -11.31
CA ALA A 125 -18.28 10.23 -11.73
C ALA A 125 -18.91 11.61 -11.59
N PHE A 126 -18.54 12.37 -10.54
CA PHE A 126 -19.08 13.69 -10.31
C PHE A 126 -18.18 14.85 -10.76
N SER A 127 -17.01 14.55 -11.34
CA SER A 127 -16.02 15.55 -11.77
C SER A 127 -15.74 16.58 -10.66
N ILE A 128 -15.55 16.09 -9.42
CA ILE A 128 -15.38 16.96 -8.26
C ILE A 128 -14.09 17.77 -8.41
N PRO A 129 -14.16 19.12 -8.32
CA PRO A 129 -12.98 19.96 -8.47
C PRO A 129 -11.88 19.58 -7.49
N THR A 130 -10.65 19.49 -7.98
CA THR A 130 -9.45 19.32 -7.16
C THR A 130 -8.71 20.65 -7.15
N GLU A 131 -8.29 21.10 -5.97
CA GLU A 131 -7.40 22.25 -5.88
C GLU A 131 -6.03 21.91 -6.47
N SER A 132 -5.38 22.88 -7.10
CA SER A 132 -4.24 22.79 -8.00
C SER A 132 -2.97 22.07 -7.47
N ASP A 133 -2.83 21.86 -6.17
CA ASP A 133 -1.60 21.31 -5.57
C ASP A 133 -1.51 19.77 -5.54
N ASN A 134 -2.38 19.07 -6.22
CA ASN A 134 -2.41 17.60 -6.15
C ASN A 134 -2.68 16.93 -7.49
N ASP A 135 -2.18 17.52 -8.55
CA ASP A 135 -2.05 16.82 -9.81
C ASP A 135 -1.00 15.71 -9.62
N ALA A 136 -1.43 14.46 -9.76
CA ALA A 136 -0.53 13.32 -9.66
C ALA A 136 0.63 13.41 -10.66
N ASP A 137 0.41 14.16 -11.77
CA ASP A 137 1.39 14.39 -12.82
C ASP A 137 2.31 15.59 -12.52
N ALA A 138 1.98 16.43 -11.53
CA ALA A 138 2.80 17.60 -11.16
C ALA A 138 4.13 17.22 -10.49
N HIS A 139 4.24 16.02 -9.94
CA HIS A 139 5.45 15.49 -9.32
C HIS A 139 5.79 14.11 -9.89
N THR A 140 6.55 14.09 -10.96
CA THR A 140 7.22 12.87 -11.40
C THR A 140 8.27 12.51 -10.35
N HIS A 141 8.02 11.50 -9.53
CA HIS A 141 9.08 10.90 -8.74
C HIS A 141 10.15 10.41 -9.72
N SER A 142 11.36 10.98 -9.66
CA SER A 142 12.50 10.38 -10.31
C SER A 142 12.68 9.00 -9.66
N VAL A 143 12.18 7.97 -10.32
CA VAL A 143 12.52 6.60 -9.97
C VAL A 143 14.01 6.50 -10.26
N SER A 144 14.84 6.60 -9.23
CA SER A 144 16.21 6.16 -9.35
C SER A 144 16.14 4.73 -9.84
N ALA A 145 16.67 4.49 -11.05
CA ALA A 145 16.76 3.13 -11.57
C ALA A 145 17.26 2.27 -10.41
N SER A 146 16.49 1.25 -10.05
CA SER A 146 16.91 0.31 -9.02
C SER A 146 18.28 -0.17 -9.46
N ARG A 147 19.33 0.28 -8.74
CA ARG A 147 20.69 -0.22 -8.97
C ARG A 147 20.51 -1.74 -8.95
N PRO A 148 20.92 -2.48 -10.01
CA PRO A 148 20.86 -3.93 -9.93
C PRO A 148 21.51 -4.29 -8.61
N ALA A 149 20.80 -5.07 -7.79
CA ALA A 149 21.32 -5.51 -6.50
C ALA A 149 22.73 -6.04 -6.77
N PRO A 150 23.77 -5.55 -6.08
CA PRO A 150 25.12 -6.03 -6.32
C PRO A 150 25.05 -7.55 -6.28
N GLN A 151 25.48 -8.19 -7.37
CA GLN A 151 25.51 -9.65 -7.42
C GLN A 151 26.42 -10.10 -6.30
N ILE A 152 25.84 -10.78 -5.32
CA ILE A 152 26.60 -11.30 -4.18
C ILE A 152 27.48 -12.42 -4.75
N ASP A 153 28.79 -12.27 -4.63
CA ASP A 153 29.72 -13.29 -5.04
C ASP A 153 29.54 -14.54 -4.19
N ALA A 154 29.13 -15.62 -4.84
CA ALA A 154 28.89 -16.91 -4.19
C ALA A 154 30.18 -17.47 -3.54
N GLY A 155 31.35 -17.18 -4.11
CA GLY A 155 32.65 -17.54 -3.54
C GLY A 155 32.89 -16.83 -2.22
N MET A 156 32.75 -15.50 -2.22
CA MET A 156 32.91 -14.69 -1.00
C MET A 156 31.92 -15.13 0.11
N MET A 157 30.69 -15.48 -0.25
CA MET A 157 29.73 -15.98 0.73
C MET A 157 30.05 -17.38 1.25
N ALA A 158 30.66 -18.25 0.43
CA ALA A 158 31.17 -19.54 0.89
C ALA A 158 32.29 -19.37 1.92
N ASP A 159 33.20 -18.42 1.71
CA ASP A 159 34.27 -18.08 2.66
C ASP A 159 33.70 -17.56 3.99
N HIS A 160 32.68 -16.73 3.95
CA HIS A 160 31.99 -16.26 5.16
C HIS A 160 31.31 -17.40 5.94
N ILE A 161 30.70 -18.35 5.23
CA ILE A 161 30.09 -19.55 5.87
C ILE A 161 31.18 -20.43 6.47
N ALA A 162 32.30 -20.65 5.76
CA ALA A 162 33.43 -21.39 6.26
C ALA A 162 34.04 -20.75 7.52
N ALA A 163 34.15 -19.42 7.58
CA ALA A 163 34.61 -18.71 8.77
C ALA A 163 33.68 -18.93 9.98
N ILE A 164 32.36 -18.97 9.79
CA ILE A 164 31.39 -19.33 10.83
C ILE A 164 31.63 -20.76 11.34
N ASP A 165 31.81 -21.71 10.43
CA ASP A 165 32.02 -23.11 10.79
C ASP A 165 33.38 -23.35 11.48
N ALA A 166 34.41 -22.57 11.16
CA ALA A 166 35.76 -22.66 11.72
C ALA A 166 35.93 -21.95 13.08
N SER A 167 34.97 -21.12 13.52
CA SER A 167 35.08 -20.34 14.74
C SER A 167 35.36 -21.23 15.96
N ALA A 168 36.37 -20.91 16.77
CA ALA A 168 36.78 -21.73 17.92
C ALA A 168 35.99 -21.41 19.19
N ASN A 169 35.57 -20.15 19.36
CA ASN A 169 34.89 -19.66 20.55
C ASN A 169 33.66 -18.79 20.20
N LYS A 170 32.93 -18.34 21.22
CA LYS A 170 31.70 -17.56 21.07
C LYS A 170 31.94 -16.19 20.44
N GLU A 171 33.06 -15.56 20.76
CA GLU A 171 33.41 -14.23 20.25
C GLU A 171 33.74 -14.27 18.76
N GLU A 172 34.56 -15.25 18.34
CA GLU A 172 34.86 -15.48 16.93
C GLU A 172 33.59 -15.82 16.12
N LEU A 173 32.71 -16.68 16.68
CA LEU A 173 31.43 -17.00 16.04
C LEU A 173 30.57 -15.76 15.84
N GLN A 174 30.54 -14.88 16.82
CA GLN A 174 29.73 -13.66 16.75
C GLN A 174 30.30 -12.68 15.73
N ALA A 175 31.63 -12.53 15.67
CA ALA A 175 32.29 -11.67 14.67
C ALA A 175 32.09 -12.21 13.25
N ALA A 176 32.34 -13.51 13.02
CA ALA A 176 32.14 -14.14 11.71
C ALA A 176 30.69 -14.08 11.23
N TYR A 177 29.73 -14.31 12.16
CA TYR A 177 28.31 -14.17 11.84
C TYR A 177 27.92 -12.74 11.43
N LYS A 178 28.39 -11.74 12.17
CA LYS A 178 28.11 -10.34 11.86
C LYS A 178 28.64 -9.96 10.48
N ALA A 179 29.88 -10.30 10.18
CA ALA A 179 30.49 -10.04 8.87
C ALA A 179 29.73 -10.74 7.72
N ALA A 180 29.38 -12.00 7.90
CA ALA A 180 28.58 -12.74 6.93
C ALA A 180 27.19 -12.14 6.70
N TYR A 181 26.53 -11.71 7.78
CA TYR A 181 25.19 -11.12 7.69
C TYR A 181 25.19 -9.76 6.98
N GLU A 182 26.20 -8.92 7.24
CA GLU A 182 26.40 -7.64 6.56
C GLU A 182 26.70 -7.85 5.06
N ALA A 183 27.51 -8.87 4.72
CA ALA A 183 27.83 -9.23 3.34
C ALA A 183 26.61 -9.71 2.54
N CYS A 184 25.56 -10.23 3.19
CA CYS A 184 24.31 -10.62 2.53
C CYS A 184 23.56 -9.43 1.90
N ASN A 185 23.85 -8.21 2.26
CA ASN A 185 23.26 -6.98 1.71
C ASN A 185 21.73 -7.04 1.51
N GLY A 186 21.01 -7.71 2.44
CA GLY A 186 19.56 -7.88 2.40
C GLY A 186 19.03 -9.07 1.59
N ASP A 187 19.88 -9.86 0.96
CA ASP A 187 19.46 -11.07 0.23
C ASP A 187 18.98 -12.16 1.20
N GLN A 188 17.68 -12.46 1.14
CA GLN A 188 17.01 -13.39 2.06
C GLN A 188 17.52 -14.82 1.91
N THR A 189 17.95 -15.23 0.70
CA THR A 189 18.47 -16.56 0.44
C THR A 189 19.81 -16.77 1.15
N TRP A 190 20.70 -15.78 1.08
CA TRP A 190 21.99 -15.82 1.74
C TRP A 190 21.85 -15.61 3.25
N ILE A 191 20.96 -14.74 3.72
CA ILE A 191 20.65 -14.58 5.14
C ILE A 191 20.22 -15.90 5.77
N ALA A 192 19.32 -16.65 5.12
CA ALA A 192 18.88 -17.96 5.61
C ALA A 192 20.04 -18.97 5.72
N LYS A 193 20.97 -18.98 4.75
CA LYS A 193 22.17 -19.84 4.79
C LYS A 193 23.11 -19.48 5.94
N VAL A 194 23.36 -18.20 6.16
CA VAL A 194 24.20 -17.67 7.24
C VAL A 194 23.62 -17.99 8.62
N ILE A 195 22.31 -17.83 8.80
CA ILE A 195 21.61 -18.21 10.04
C ILE A 195 21.75 -19.73 10.30
N LYS A 196 21.56 -20.55 9.25
CA LYS A 196 21.69 -22.00 9.33
C LYS A 196 23.10 -22.42 9.73
N ALA A 197 24.13 -21.81 9.11
CA ALA A 197 25.54 -22.07 9.46
C ALA A 197 25.83 -21.79 10.95
N LYS A 198 25.40 -20.63 11.46
CA LYS A 198 25.53 -20.28 12.88
C LYS A 198 24.84 -21.31 13.79
N THR A 199 23.63 -21.70 13.46
CA THR A 199 22.85 -22.67 14.25
C THR A 199 23.55 -24.02 14.31
N ASN A 200 24.05 -24.50 13.17
CA ASN A 200 24.81 -25.74 13.07
C ASN A 200 26.11 -25.70 13.89
N ARG A 201 26.82 -24.56 13.84
CA ARG A 201 28.06 -24.41 14.62
C ARG A 201 27.82 -24.45 16.11
N ILE A 202 26.73 -23.79 16.58
CA ILE A 202 26.31 -23.86 17.98
C ILE A 202 25.95 -25.28 18.42
N ALA A 203 25.21 -26.02 17.59
CA ALA A 203 24.87 -27.42 17.87
C ALA A 203 26.12 -28.28 18.03
N LYS A 204 27.05 -28.21 17.06
CA LYS A 204 28.34 -28.94 17.12
C LYS A 204 29.19 -28.58 18.35
N ALA A 205 29.11 -27.35 18.84
CA ALA A 205 29.83 -26.95 20.06
C ALA A 205 29.23 -27.58 21.32
N LYS A 206 27.91 -27.77 21.36
CA LYS A 206 27.20 -28.42 22.50
C LYS A 206 27.40 -29.93 22.57
N GLU A 207 27.66 -30.57 21.43
CA GLU A 207 27.94 -32.01 21.35
C GLU A 207 29.36 -32.39 21.83
N LYS A 208 30.26 -31.40 21.84
CA LYS A 208 31.67 -31.55 22.24
C LYS A 208 31.98 -31.12 23.68
N ALA A 209 30.99 -30.55 24.38
CA ALA A 209 31.10 -30.07 25.76
C ALA A 209 30.44 -31.07 26.71
#